data_a793e6b558bf9fd34c52dc864e5aba8b
#
_entry.id   a793e6b558bf9fd34c52dc864e5aba8b
#
_cell.length_a   1.000
_cell.length_b   1.000
_cell.length_c   1.000
_cell.angle_alpha   90.00
_cell.angle_beta   90.00
_cell.angle_gamma   90.00
#
_symmetry.space_group_name_H-M   'P 1'
#
loop_
_entity.id
_entity.type
_entity.pdbx_description
1 polymer ?
#
loop_
_entity_poly.entity_id
_entity_poly.type
_entity_poly.pdbx_seq_one_letter_code
_entity_poly.pdbx_strand_id
1 'polypeptide(L)'
;SLNYYLDDTVDGLLKLVEKFHIDRIYCESIDSHEELDQEIRLRGHKVDLYSYYQSGLFLNDQIPFNLNELPDVFTKFRKEIESREVKPIKPSPINQRINAIKSIVDEESNEIEMEQMSYPKSSFPISEDRFFGGEEKGFTFLEAYFSSNKPSTYKKTRNELMGIDFSTKFSPWLASGYISARQVYDFLLSYELNVIKNESTYWIFFELLWREYFRLIFKKYGKKIFHRYGLGLSDEKVSHSDENFELWKEGRTDSNFINAGMKELKETGFLSNRMRQIVASYLVNELSCDWRAGAAWFESQLIDYDVSSNHCNWAYIAGHGTDPRGGRHFNIKKQKSTYDPYGSYEKLWC
;
A
#
# COMPACT_ATOMS: atom_id res chain seq x y z
N SER A 1 23.17 -2.65 -11.50
CA SER A 1 23.32 -1.38 -10.80
C SER A 1 22.01 -0.60 -10.88
N LEU A 2 21.70 0.21 -9.88
CA LEU A 2 20.57 1.12 -9.84
C LEU A 2 21.12 2.55 -9.92
N ASN A 3 20.61 3.32 -10.89
CA ASN A 3 20.98 4.72 -11.06
C ASN A 3 19.90 5.60 -10.46
N TYR A 4 20.27 6.65 -9.76
CA TYR A 4 19.36 7.61 -9.15
C TYR A 4 19.50 8.98 -9.82
N TYR A 5 18.37 9.62 -10.12
CA TYR A 5 18.31 10.95 -10.70
C TYR A 5 17.36 11.83 -9.90
N LEU A 6 17.80 13.04 -9.57
CA LEU A 6 16.98 14.05 -8.91
C LEU A 6 16.52 15.07 -9.94
N ASP A 7 15.40 14.80 -10.61
CA ASP A 7 14.83 15.65 -11.66
C ASP A 7 13.31 15.43 -11.74
N ASP A 8 12.60 16.23 -12.54
CA ASP A 8 11.26 15.86 -12.99
C ASP A 8 11.33 14.52 -13.72
N THR A 9 10.40 13.62 -13.44
CA THR A 9 10.45 12.25 -13.96
C THR A 9 10.52 12.20 -15.50
N VAL A 10 9.72 13.03 -16.17
CA VAL A 10 9.67 13.04 -17.65
C VAL A 10 10.93 13.68 -18.23
N ASP A 11 11.33 14.82 -17.69
CA ASP A 11 12.50 15.54 -18.17
C ASP A 11 13.80 14.73 -17.96
N GLY A 12 13.93 14.08 -16.80
CA GLY A 12 15.02 13.18 -16.49
C GLY A 12 15.07 11.98 -17.45
N LEU A 13 13.91 11.32 -17.67
CA LEU A 13 13.84 10.20 -18.62
C LEU A 13 14.18 10.64 -20.06
N LEU A 14 13.73 11.80 -20.51
CA LEU A 14 14.04 12.30 -21.84
C LEU A 14 15.53 12.61 -22.03
N LYS A 15 16.20 13.15 -21.00
CA LYS A 15 17.67 13.31 -21.00
C LYS A 15 18.40 11.97 -21.15
N LEU A 16 17.91 10.92 -20.46
CA LEU A 16 18.47 9.58 -20.57
C LEU A 16 18.21 8.96 -21.96
N VAL A 17 17.00 9.14 -22.49
CA VAL A 17 16.65 8.70 -23.86
C VAL A 17 17.61 9.29 -24.87
N GLU A 18 17.90 10.58 -24.79
CA GLU A 18 18.84 11.26 -25.70
C GLU A 18 20.28 10.80 -25.46
N LYS A 19 20.74 10.78 -24.20
CA LYS A 19 22.11 10.44 -23.81
C LYS A 19 22.50 9.02 -24.22
N PHE A 20 21.59 8.05 -24.04
CA PHE A 20 21.86 6.63 -24.29
C PHE A 20 21.21 6.07 -25.57
N HIS A 21 20.58 6.92 -26.37
CA HIS A 21 19.86 6.52 -27.60
C HIS A 21 18.85 5.42 -27.35
N ILE A 22 17.99 5.62 -26.32
CA ILE A 22 16.97 4.65 -25.91
C ILE A 22 15.80 4.68 -26.87
N ASP A 23 15.43 3.55 -27.46
CA ASP A 23 14.28 3.42 -28.34
C ASP A 23 12.97 3.16 -27.61
N ARG A 24 13.04 2.51 -26.43
CA ARG A 24 11.87 2.00 -25.73
C ARG A 24 11.95 2.20 -24.23
N ILE A 25 10.84 2.61 -23.63
CA ILE A 25 10.63 2.68 -22.18
C ILE A 25 9.55 1.67 -21.79
N TYR A 26 9.80 0.90 -20.75
CA TYR A 26 8.82 -0.01 -20.16
C TYR A 26 8.50 0.44 -18.74
N CYS A 27 7.20 0.60 -18.44
CA CYS A 27 6.76 1.00 -17.11
C CYS A 27 5.52 0.22 -16.66
N GLU A 28 5.22 0.30 -15.38
CA GLU A 28 3.91 -0.10 -14.88
C GLU A 28 2.90 1.01 -15.18
N SER A 29 1.69 0.61 -15.62
CA SER A 29 0.55 1.53 -15.70
C SER A 29 -0.07 1.69 -14.32
N ILE A 30 -0.03 2.90 -13.79
CA ILE A 30 -0.65 3.28 -12.51
C ILE A 30 -1.81 4.22 -12.82
N ASP A 31 -2.99 3.89 -12.33
CA ASP A 31 -4.23 4.65 -12.62
C ASP A 31 -4.35 5.95 -11.78
N SER A 32 -3.23 6.49 -11.27
CA SER A 32 -3.16 7.81 -10.63
C SER A 32 -2.98 8.90 -11.67
N HIS A 33 -3.50 10.09 -11.38
CA HIS A 33 -3.50 11.17 -12.37
C HIS A 33 -2.11 11.76 -12.64
N GLU A 34 -1.20 11.72 -11.69
CA GLU A 34 0.16 12.20 -11.84
C GLU A 34 0.96 11.28 -12.76
N GLU A 35 0.88 9.98 -12.52
CA GLU A 35 1.55 8.97 -13.34
C GLU A 35 0.94 8.88 -14.74
N LEU A 36 -0.38 9.01 -14.87
CA LEU A 36 -1.04 9.09 -16.19
C LEU A 36 -0.62 10.34 -16.96
N ASP A 37 -0.44 11.49 -16.30
CA ASP A 37 0.06 12.70 -16.93
C ASP A 37 1.51 12.52 -17.41
N GLN A 38 2.36 11.88 -16.61
CA GLN A 38 3.73 11.53 -17.00
C GLN A 38 3.74 10.59 -18.23
N GLU A 39 2.90 9.57 -18.28
CA GLU A 39 2.75 8.71 -19.45
C GLU A 39 2.30 9.50 -20.70
N ILE A 40 1.32 10.41 -20.56
CA ILE A 40 0.83 11.24 -21.66
C ILE A 40 1.94 12.15 -22.18
N ARG A 41 2.69 12.79 -21.29
CA ARG A 41 3.84 13.64 -21.65
C ARG A 41 4.90 12.83 -22.40
N LEU A 42 5.28 11.65 -21.91
CA LEU A 42 6.26 10.78 -22.56
C LEU A 42 5.82 10.32 -23.96
N ARG A 43 4.52 9.96 -24.13
CA ARG A 43 3.97 9.54 -25.44
C ARG A 43 4.00 10.66 -26.50
N GLY A 44 4.13 11.91 -26.09
CA GLY A 44 4.31 13.05 -26.98
C GLY A 44 5.71 13.13 -27.62
N HIS A 45 6.66 12.31 -27.20
CA HIS A 45 8.05 12.30 -27.68
C HIS A 45 8.36 11.09 -28.56
N LYS A 46 9.53 11.13 -29.23
CA LYS A 46 9.99 10.10 -30.18
C LYS A 46 10.59 8.85 -29.48
N VAL A 47 9.91 8.36 -28.45
CA VAL A 47 10.30 7.14 -27.74
C VAL A 47 9.08 6.24 -27.59
N ASP A 48 9.24 4.94 -27.84
CA ASP A 48 8.16 3.99 -27.66
C ASP A 48 7.92 3.71 -26.17
N LEU A 49 6.74 4.04 -25.65
CA LEU A 49 6.34 3.78 -24.27
C LEU A 49 5.40 2.56 -24.19
N TYR A 50 5.84 1.55 -23.47
CA TYR A 50 5.07 0.34 -23.18
C TYR A 50 4.67 0.31 -21.71
N SER A 51 3.38 0.48 -21.43
CA SER A 51 2.83 0.44 -20.07
C SER A 51 2.10 -0.89 -19.84
N TYR A 52 2.37 -1.54 -18.70
CA TYR A 52 1.78 -2.82 -18.33
C TYR A 52 1.11 -2.75 -16.97
N TYR A 53 -0.10 -3.29 -16.87
CA TYR A 53 -0.83 -3.42 -15.59
C TYR A 53 -0.36 -4.69 -14.86
N GLN A 54 0.63 -4.56 -13.98
CA GLN A 54 1.30 -5.71 -13.33
C GLN A 54 0.93 -5.89 -11.86
N SER A 55 0.71 -4.81 -11.10
CA SER A 55 0.45 -4.87 -9.65
C SER A 55 -0.95 -5.41 -9.29
N GLY A 56 -1.84 -5.58 -10.27
CA GLY A 56 -3.18 -6.14 -10.07
C GLY A 56 -3.15 -7.62 -9.71
N LEU A 57 -4.14 -8.03 -8.92
CA LEU A 57 -4.43 -9.44 -8.63
C LEU A 57 -5.01 -10.14 -9.85
N PHE A 58 -5.89 -9.45 -10.58
CA PHE A 58 -6.53 -9.93 -11.81
C PHE A 58 -6.04 -9.15 -13.03
N LEU A 59 -6.13 -9.75 -14.19
CA LEU A 59 -6.06 -9.01 -15.45
C LEU A 59 -7.40 -8.30 -15.70
N ASN A 60 -7.36 -7.23 -16.51
CA ASN A 60 -8.57 -6.45 -16.80
C ASN A 60 -9.70 -7.28 -17.43
N ASP A 61 -9.37 -8.25 -18.26
CA ASP A 61 -10.30 -9.16 -18.94
C ASP A 61 -10.85 -10.27 -18.02
N GLN A 62 -10.26 -10.49 -16.87
CA GLN A 62 -10.77 -11.42 -15.85
C GLN A 62 -11.86 -10.80 -14.98
N ILE A 63 -11.94 -9.47 -14.91
CA ILE A 63 -12.94 -8.79 -14.10
C ILE A 63 -14.33 -8.97 -14.73
N PRO A 64 -15.32 -9.52 -13.99
CA PRO A 64 -16.58 -9.98 -14.57
C PRO A 64 -17.62 -8.87 -14.85
N PHE A 65 -17.20 -7.62 -14.90
CA PHE A 65 -18.03 -6.44 -15.16
C PHE A 65 -17.19 -5.32 -15.76
N ASN A 66 -17.85 -4.42 -16.48
CA ASN A 66 -17.23 -3.20 -16.96
C ASN A 66 -16.87 -2.28 -15.78
N LEU A 67 -15.84 -1.46 -15.95
CA LEU A 67 -15.35 -0.57 -14.89
C LEU A 67 -16.46 0.35 -14.34
N ASN A 68 -17.34 0.86 -15.21
CA ASN A 68 -18.47 1.71 -14.80
C ASN A 68 -19.52 0.99 -13.94
N GLU A 69 -19.61 -0.34 -14.09
CA GLU A 69 -20.53 -1.22 -13.35
C GLU A 69 -19.90 -1.80 -12.08
N LEU A 70 -18.61 -1.49 -11.84
CA LEU A 70 -17.91 -1.92 -10.63
C LEU A 70 -18.72 -1.53 -9.38
N PRO A 71 -19.07 -2.49 -8.50
CA PRO A 71 -19.80 -2.18 -7.28
C PRO A 71 -19.05 -1.23 -6.35
N ASP A 72 -19.72 -0.19 -5.86
CA ASP A 72 -19.14 0.78 -4.92
C ASP A 72 -19.09 0.26 -3.47
N VAL A 73 -19.49 -0.99 -3.24
CA VAL A 73 -19.41 -1.64 -1.94
C VAL A 73 -18.57 -2.91 -2.06
N PHE A 74 -17.47 -2.98 -1.31
CA PHE A 74 -16.54 -4.12 -1.33
C PHE A 74 -17.24 -5.49 -1.20
N THR A 75 -18.23 -5.60 -0.31
CA THR A 75 -18.93 -6.88 -0.12
C THR A 75 -19.66 -7.34 -1.39
N LYS A 76 -20.18 -6.41 -2.20
CA LYS A 76 -20.81 -6.74 -3.48
C LYS A 76 -19.76 -7.17 -4.49
N PHE A 77 -18.66 -6.39 -4.63
CA PHE A 77 -17.53 -6.74 -5.47
C PHE A 77 -16.98 -8.15 -5.16
N ARG A 78 -16.68 -8.41 -3.89
CA ARG A 78 -16.16 -9.71 -3.44
C ARG A 78 -17.12 -10.87 -3.81
N LYS A 79 -18.42 -10.70 -3.54
CA LYS A 79 -19.42 -11.73 -3.86
C LYS A 79 -19.51 -12.04 -5.36
N GLU A 80 -19.37 -11.03 -6.22
CA GLU A 80 -19.33 -11.22 -7.68
C GLU A 80 -18.07 -12.01 -8.10
N ILE A 81 -16.90 -11.66 -7.57
CA ILE A 81 -15.66 -12.39 -7.84
C ILE A 81 -15.77 -13.85 -7.39
N GLU A 82 -16.25 -14.08 -6.16
CA GLU A 82 -16.36 -15.42 -5.57
C GLU A 82 -17.43 -16.29 -6.28
N SER A 83 -18.62 -15.74 -6.56
CA SER A 83 -19.72 -16.48 -7.18
C SER A 83 -19.43 -16.88 -8.64
N ARG A 84 -18.58 -16.13 -9.31
CA ARG A 84 -18.12 -16.43 -10.68
C ARG A 84 -16.80 -17.20 -10.71
N GLU A 85 -16.30 -17.58 -9.54
CA GLU A 85 -15.03 -18.33 -9.38
C GLU A 85 -13.85 -17.68 -10.11
N VAL A 86 -13.81 -16.33 -10.15
CA VAL A 86 -12.71 -15.61 -10.79
C VAL A 86 -11.42 -15.88 -10.01
N LYS A 87 -10.43 -16.44 -10.68
CA LYS A 87 -9.13 -16.78 -10.09
C LYS A 87 -8.03 -15.99 -10.77
N PRO A 88 -7.06 -15.47 -10.00
CA PRO A 88 -5.87 -14.87 -10.57
C PRO A 88 -5.14 -15.87 -11.48
N ILE A 89 -4.59 -15.38 -12.59
CA ILE A 89 -3.71 -16.20 -13.43
C ILE A 89 -2.42 -16.48 -12.68
N LYS A 90 -1.77 -17.58 -13.01
CA LYS A 90 -0.43 -17.87 -12.49
C LYS A 90 0.55 -16.77 -12.91
N PRO A 91 1.49 -16.39 -12.02
CA PRO A 91 2.58 -15.52 -12.41
C PRO A 91 3.36 -16.13 -13.58
N SER A 92 3.80 -15.29 -14.52
CA SER A 92 4.67 -15.74 -15.59
C SER A 92 6.01 -16.17 -15.01
N PRO A 93 6.59 -17.30 -15.43
CA PRO A 93 7.92 -17.69 -14.99
C PRO A 93 8.94 -16.66 -15.48
N ILE A 94 9.94 -16.38 -14.66
CA ILE A 94 11.07 -15.53 -15.05
C ILE A 94 11.78 -16.21 -16.23
N ASN A 95 11.80 -15.54 -17.37
CA ASN A 95 12.51 -16.05 -18.53
C ASN A 95 14.02 -15.84 -18.33
N GLN A 96 14.75 -16.92 -18.02
CA GLN A 96 16.20 -16.89 -17.80
C GLN A 96 17.03 -16.34 -18.97
N ARG A 97 16.42 -16.09 -20.13
CA ARG A 97 17.09 -15.49 -21.30
C ARG A 97 17.30 -13.97 -21.22
N ILE A 98 16.82 -13.30 -20.16
CA ILE A 98 17.11 -11.87 -19.90
C ILE A 98 18.56 -11.66 -19.38
N ASN A 99 19.46 -12.58 -19.63
CA ASN A 99 20.81 -12.66 -19.05
C ASN A 99 21.81 -11.63 -19.59
N ALA A 100 21.43 -10.62 -20.36
CA ALA A 100 22.43 -9.75 -20.97
C ALA A 100 22.01 -8.30 -21.19
N ILE A 101 21.15 -7.75 -20.37
CA ILE A 101 21.08 -6.30 -20.32
C ILE A 101 22.33 -5.83 -19.58
N LYS A 102 23.33 -5.37 -20.35
CA LYS A 102 24.45 -4.62 -19.76
C LYS A 102 23.83 -3.49 -18.96
N SER A 103 24.00 -3.53 -17.63
CA SER A 103 23.63 -2.38 -16.83
C SER A 103 24.49 -1.21 -17.29
N ILE A 104 23.83 -0.14 -17.70
CA ILE A 104 24.52 1.11 -17.97
C ILE A 104 24.81 1.70 -16.59
N VAL A 105 26.09 1.87 -16.27
CA VAL A 105 26.51 2.67 -15.11
C VAL A 105 26.60 4.09 -15.63
N ASP A 106 25.73 4.95 -15.14
CA ASP A 106 25.79 6.38 -15.44
C ASP A 106 26.59 7.08 -14.34
N GLU A 107 27.74 7.64 -14.70
CA GLU A 107 28.61 8.37 -13.80
C GLU A 107 27.98 9.69 -13.29
N GLU A 108 26.92 10.16 -13.97
CA GLU A 108 26.15 11.35 -13.56
C GLU A 108 24.98 10.98 -12.63
N SER A 109 24.78 9.70 -12.32
CA SER A 109 23.76 9.30 -11.35
C SER A 109 24.12 9.82 -9.95
N ASN A 110 23.10 10.30 -9.24
CA ASN A 110 23.30 10.77 -7.87
C ASN A 110 23.61 9.59 -6.94
N GLU A 111 24.62 9.74 -6.09
CA GLU A 111 24.80 8.84 -4.96
C GLU A 111 23.83 9.27 -3.84
N ILE A 112 23.03 8.33 -3.37
CA ILE A 112 22.19 8.53 -2.19
C ILE A 112 22.93 7.90 -1.02
N GLU A 113 23.46 8.74 -0.12
CA GLU A 113 23.92 8.28 1.18
C GLU A 113 22.70 7.82 1.98
N MET A 114 22.55 6.50 2.12
CA MET A 114 21.55 5.94 3.00
C MET A 114 22.10 5.92 4.44
N GLU A 115 21.60 6.79 5.29
CA GLU A 115 21.79 6.63 6.72
C GLU A 115 21.24 5.27 7.16
N GLN A 116 22.05 4.48 7.84
CA GLN A 116 21.59 3.22 8.44
C GLN A 116 20.65 3.54 9.59
N MET A 117 19.37 3.66 9.28
CA MET A 117 18.34 3.82 10.29
C MET A 117 18.11 2.47 10.97
N SER A 118 18.46 2.38 12.24
CA SER A 118 18.20 1.19 13.05
C SER A 118 16.99 1.45 13.95
N TYR A 119 15.88 0.79 13.66
CA TYR A 119 14.67 0.87 14.47
C TYR A 119 14.27 -0.53 15.00
N PRO A 120 15.00 -1.07 15.99
CA PRO A 120 14.75 -2.42 16.50
C PRO A 120 13.36 -2.56 17.16
N LYS A 121 12.70 -1.45 17.50
CA LYS A 121 11.34 -1.44 18.03
C LYS A 121 10.26 -1.59 16.96
N SER A 122 10.60 -1.35 15.70
CA SER A 122 9.64 -1.39 14.59
C SER A 122 9.03 -2.78 14.43
N SER A 123 7.76 -2.84 14.08
CA SER A 123 7.13 -4.07 13.64
C SER A 123 7.51 -4.47 12.20
N PHE A 124 8.31 -3.63 11.52
CA PHE A 124 9.01 -3.90 10.25
C PHE A 124 10.44 -3.35 10.35
N PRO A 125 11.34 -4.04 11.05
CA PRO A 125 12.69 -3.52 11.33
C PRO A 125 13.59 -3.64 10.11
N ILE A 126 13.69 -2.57 9.33
CA ILE A 126 14.50 -2.50 8.10
C ILE A 126 16.00 -2.72 8.33
N SER A 127 16.47 -2.70 9.55
CA SER A 127 17.86 -3.07 9.92
C SER A 127 18.11 -4.58 9.97
N GLU A 128 17.06 -5.41 9.97
CA GLU A 128 17.20 -6.86 9.90
C GLU A 128 17.22 -7.31 8.43
N ASP A 129 18.16 -8.17 8.06
CA ASP A 129 18.40 -8.64 6.69
C ASP A 129 17.13 -9.16 5.99
N ARG A 130 16.25 -9.84 6.71
CA ARG A 130 14.99 -10.38 6.17
C ARG A 130 13.97 -9.32 5.76
N PHE A 131 14.13 -8.07 6.20
CA PHE A 131 13.25 -6.94 5.86
C PHE A 131 13.87 -5.99 4.83
N PHE A 132 15.03 -6.34 4.28
CA PHE A 132 15.63 -5.52 3.23
C PHE A 132 14.79 -5.50 1.97
N GLY A 133 14.92 -4.41 1.22
CA GLY A 133 14.31 -4.25 -0.09
C GLY A 133 14.89 -5.23 -1.12
N GLY A 134 14.25 -5.26 -2.29
CA GLY A 134 14.65 -6.08 -3.43
C GLY A 134 13.83 -7.35 -3.59
N GLU A 135 13.84 -7.86 -4.83
CA GLU A 135 13.05 -9.02 -5.22
C GLU A 135 13.47 -10.30 -4.48
N GLU A 136 14.79 -10.56 -4.39
CA GLU A 136 15.33 -11.74 -3.72
C GLU A 136 14.88 -11.82 -2.25
N LYS A 137 14.98 -10.69 -1.52
CA LYS A 137 14.56 -10.63 -0.12
C LYS A 137 13.03 -10.75 0.03
N GLY A 138 12.28 -10.13 -0.87
CA GLY A 138 10.82 -10.27 -0.93
C GLY A 138 10.39 -11.72 -1.12
N PHE A 139 11.02 -12.45 -2.05
CA PHE A 139 10.76 -13.88 -2.26
C PHE A 139 11.17 -14.74 -1.08
N THR A 140 12.38 -14.54 -0.54
CA THR A 140 12.84 -15.28 0.64
C THR A 140 11.88 -15.10 1.82
N PHE A 141 11.38 -13.88 2.02
CA PHE A 141 10.41 -13.59 3.08
C PHE A 141 9.06 -14.27 2.80
N LEU A 142 8.59 -14.25 1.55
CA LEU A 142 7.37 -14.92 1.12
C LEU A 142 7.43 -16.43 1.34
N GLU A 143 8.53 -17.07 0.93
CA GLU A 143 8.80 -18.50 1.16
C GLU A 143 8.82 -18.84 2.65
N ALA A 144 9.55 -18.07 3.46
CA ALA A 144 9.62 -18.28 4.90
C ALA A 144 8.24 -18.14 5.58
N TYR A 145 7.42 -17.18 5.15
CA TYR A 145 6.08 -17.00 5.68
C TYR A 145 5.19 -18.22 5.37
N PHE A 146 5.14 -18.67 4.11
CA PHE A 146 4.31 -19.80 3.69
C PHE A 146 4.89 -21.17 4.06
N SER A 147 6.15 -21.24 4.47
CA SER A 147 6.75 -22.46 5.07
C SER A 147 6.48 -22.60 6.59
N SER A 148 5.84 -21.59 7.19
CA SER A 148 5.50 -21.55 8.60
C SER A 148 4.02 -21.86 8.86
N ASN A 149 3.61 -21.84 10.14
CA ASN A 149 2.20 -21.97 10.52
C ASN A 149 1.43 -20.61 10.51
N LYS A 150 2.10 -19.50 10.22
CA LYS A 150 1.51 -18.15 10.26
C LYS A 150 0.31 -17.96 9.33
N PRO A 151 0.29 -18.48 8.08
CA PRO A 151 -0.88 -18.39 7.24
C PRO A 151 -2.15 -18.97 7.88
N SER A 152 -2.02 -20.09 8.60
CA SER A 152 -3.15 -20.79 9.24
C SER A 152 -3.74 -20.06 10.45
N THR A 153 -3.05 -19.03 10.97
CA THR A 153 -3.46 -18.24 12.15
C THR A 153 -3.69 -16.76 11.84
N TYR A 154 -3.41 -16.31 10.62
CA TYR A 154 -3.41 -14.91 10.19
C TYR A 154 -4.64 -14.11 10.63
N LYS A 155 -5.84 -14.65 10.49
CA LYS A 155 -7.06 -13.93 10.90
C LYS A 155 -7.06 -13.56 12.38
N LYS A 156 -6.43 -14.35 13.23
CA LYS A 156 -6.39 -14.13 14.68
C LYS A 156 -5.38 -13.06 15.07
N THR A 157 -4.24 -13.00 14.34
CA THR A 157 -3.10 -12.15 14.71
C THR A 157 -3.06 -10.81 13.98
N ARG A 158 -3.67 -10.70 12.80
CA ARG A 158 -3.55 -9.55 11.89
C ARG A 158 -3.85 -8.16 12.47
N ASN A 159 -4.53 -8.08 13.59
CA ASN A 159 -4.90 -6.83 14.25
C ASN A 159 -3.98 -6.46 15.42
N GLU A 160 -2.96 -7.26 15.71
CA GLU A 160 -1.97 -6.93 16.73
C GLU A 160 -1.16 -5.68 16.32
N LEU A 161 -0.63 -4.97 17.31
CA LEU A 161 0.09 -3.71 17.09
C LEU A 161 1.60 -3.89 17.12
N MET A 162 2.11 -4.88 17.86
CA MET A 162 3.54 -5.09 18.11
C MET A 162 4.01 -6.44 17.59
N GLY A 163 5.33 -6.51 17.34
CA GLY A 163 6.01 -7.71 16.89
C GLY A 163 6.07 -7.80 15.38
N ILE A 164 6.90 -8.74 14.92
CA ILE A 164 7.24 -8.89 13.50
C ILE A 164 6.40 -9.96 12.80
N ASP A 165 5.67 -10.78 13.55
CA ASP A 165 5.03 -12.00 13.04
C ASP A 165 3.49 -11.95 13.01
N PHE A 166 2.87 -10.85 13.41
CA PHE A 166 1.42 -10.76 13.55
C PHE A 166 0.67 -10.63 12.22
N SER A 167 1.32 -10.16 11.16
CA SER A 167 0.72 -9.99 9.83
C SER A 167 1.63 -10.53 8.74
N THR A 168 1.18 -10.49 7.48
CA THR A 168 1.97 -10.94 6.33
C THR A 168 3.21 -10.09 6.06
N LYS A 169 3.19 -8.81 6.43
CA LYS A 169 4.28 -7.83 6.18
C LYS A 169 4.68 -7.65 4.71
N PHE A 170 3.87 -8.10 3.75
CA PHE A 170 4.22 -8.05 2.33
C PHE A 170 4.10 -6.67 1.70
N SER A 171 3.44 -5.71 2.39
CA SER A 171 3.08 -4.42 1.81
C SER A 171 4.27 -3.60 1.26
N PRO A 172 5.46 -3.54 1.87
CA PRO A 172 6.59 -2.80 1.28
C PRO A 172 7.06 -3.38 -0.05
N TRP A 173 7.17 -4.71 -0.14
CA TRP A 173 7.58 -5.35 -1.40
C TRP A 173 6.49 -5.32 -2.47
N LEU A 174 5.20 -5.36 -2.07
CA LEU A 174 4.07 -5.20 -3.00
C LEU A 174 3.98 -3.76 -3.53
N ALA A 175 4.22 -2.76 -2.68
CA ALA A 175 4.17 -1.35 -3.07
C ALA A 175 5.32 -1.00 -4.03
N SER A 176 6.51 -1.53 -3.76
CA SER A 176 7.71 -1.32 -4.59
C SER A 176 7.79 -2.24 -5.83
N GLY A 177 6.81 -3.14 -6.02
CA GLY A 177 6.77 -4.04 -7.17
C GLY A 177 7.80 -5.19 -7.15
N TYR A 178 8.50 -5.40 -6.03
CA TYR A 178 9.44 -6.51 -5.88
C TYR A 178 8.78 -7.88 -5.84
N ILE A 179 7.54 -7.95 -5.32
CA ILE A 179 6.65 -9.11 -5.44
C ILE A 179 5.29 -8.65 -5.95
N SER A 180 4.58 -9.54 -6.62
CA SER A 180 3.23 -9.26 -7.13
C SER A 180 2.14 -9.92 -6.27
N ALA A 181 0.94 -9.35 -6.29
CA ALA A 181 -0.22 -9.95 -5.63
C ALA A 181 -0.54 -11.37 -6.14
N ARG A 182 -0.25 -11.64 -7.42
CA ARG A 182 -0.41 -12.97 -8.03
C ARG A 182 0.59 -13.99 -7.50
N GLN A 183 1.83 -13.59 -7.24
CA GLN A 183 2.83 -14.45 -6.60
C GLN A 183 2.40 -14.80 -5.16
N VAL A 184 1.96 -13.81 -4.37
CA VAL A 184 1.43 -14.08 -3.03
C VAL A 184 0.25 -15.06 -3.08
N TYR A 185 -0.63 -14.92 -4.06
CA TYR A 185 -1.77 -15.82 -4.24
C TYR A 185 -1.34 -17.23 -4.66
N ASP A 186 -0.34 -17.38 -5.51
CA ASP A 186 0.18 -18.70 -5.92
C ASP A 186 0.82 -19.47 -4.74
N PHE A 187 1.59 -18.76 -3.90
CA PHE A 187 2.08 -19.31 -2.63
C PHE A 187 0.96 -19.70 -1.67
N LEU A 188 -0.08 -18.88 -1.57
CA LEU A 188 -1.26 -19.18 -0.76
C LEU A 188 -1.96 -20.45 -1.24
N LEU A 189 -2.17 -20.60 -2.55
CA LEU A 189 -2.77 -21.83 -3.12
C LEU A 189 -1.94 -23.06 -2.84
N SER A 190 -0.61 -22.96 -2.99
CA SER A 190 0.31 -24.04 -2.65
C SER A 190 0.21 -24.42 -1.16
N TYR A 191 0.12 -23.45 -0.28
CA TYR A 191 -0.07 -23.68 1.15
C TYR A 191 -1.41 -24.36 1.46
N GLU A 192 -2.51 -23.87 0.84
CA GLU A 192 -3.84 -24.47 1.01
C GLU A 192 -3.93 -25.91 0.52
N LEU A 193 -3.19 -26.23 -0.53
CA LEU A 193 -3.14 -27.59 -1.10
C LEU A 193 -2.32 -28.56 -0.23
N ASN A 194 -1.17 -28.11 0.26
CA ASN A 194 -0.18 -29.01 0.86
C ASN A 194 -0.20 -29.02 2.40
N VAL A 195 -0.76 -27.98 3.04
CA VAL A 195 -0.75 -27.84 4.50
C VAL A 195 -2.18 -27.78 5.05
N ILE A 196 -2.88 -26.66 4.86
CA ILE A 196 -4.25 -26.49 5.34
C ILE A 196 -4.94 -25.35 4.63
N LYS A 197 -6.22 -25.56 4.31
CA LYS A 197 -7.17 -24.52 3.92
C LYS A 197 -8.12 -24.22 5.08
N ASN A 198 -8.13 -22.98 5.55
CA ASN A 198 -8.98 -22.56 6.65
C ASN A 198 -9.41 -21.10 6.52
N GLU A 199 -10.11 -20.59 7.53
CA GLU A 199 -10.59 -19.21 7.55
C GLU A 199 -9.45 -18.18 7.54
N SER A 200 -8.28 -18.49 8.11
CA SER A 200 -7.13 -17.58 8.12
C SER A 200 -6.47 -17.48 6.74
N THR A 201 -6.31 -18.61 6.04
CA THR A 201 -5.77 -18.63 4.68
C THR A 201 -6.70 -17.89 3.71
N TYR A 202 -8.03 -18.11 3.82
CA TYR A 202 -9.01 -17.32 3.09
C TYR A 202 -8.88 -15.82 3.39
N TRP A 203 -8.57 -15.43 4.64
CA TRP A 203 -8.45 -14.02 5.00
C TRP A 203 -7.25 -13.34 4.35
N ILE A 204 -6.19 -14.08 4.01
CA ILE A 204 -5.08 -13.53 3.20
C ILE A 204 -5.58 -13.15 1.79
N PHE A 205 -6.34 -14.04 1.15
CA PHE A 205 -6.99 -13.72 -0.14
C PHE A 205 -7.95 -12.55 -0.04
N PHE A 206 -8.73 -12.48 1.03
CA PHE A 206 -9.65 -11.38 1.32
C PHE A 206 -8.96 -10.02 1.37
N GLU A 207 -7.76 -9.93 1.96
CA GLU A 207 -6.99 -8.67 1.98
C GLU A 207 -6.38 -8.34 0.61
N LEU A 208 -5.97 -9.34 -0.18
CA LEU A 208 -5.58 -9.12 -1.58
C LEU A 208 -6.75 -8.60 -2.42
N LEU A 209 -7.98 -9.09 -2.16
CA LEU A 209 -9.18 -8.55 -2.81
C LEU A 209 -9.46 -7.10 -2.41
N TRP A 210 -9.22 -6.70 -1.16
CA TRP A 210 -9.34 -5.29 -0.75
C TRP A 210 -8.36 -4.39 -1.51
N ARG A 211 -7.09 -4.81 -1.63
CA ARG A 211 -6.09 -4.09 -2.42
C ARG A 211 -6.52 -3.94 -3.88
N GLU A 212 -6.98 -5.02 -4.50
CA GLU A 212 -7.49 -5.00 -5.87
C GLU A 212 -8.71 -4.10 -6.03
N TYR A 213 -9.66 -4.20 -5.11
CA TYR A 213 -10.86 -3.37 -5.10
C TYR A 213 -10.53 -1.88 -5.06
N PHE A 214 -9.61 -1.45 -4.21
CA PHE A 214 -9.21 -0.06 -4.14
C PHE A 214 -8.49 0.41 -5.42
N ARG A 215 -7.70 -0.43 -6.06
CA ARG A 215 -7.12 -0.13 -7.37
C ARG A 215 -8.20 0.08 -8.44
N LEU A 216 -9.19 -0.79 -8.48
CA LEU A 216 -10.31 -0.67 -9.42
C LEU A 216 -11.20 0.54 -9.12
N ILE A 217 -11.47 0.85 -7.86
CA ILE A 217 -12.19 2.07 -7.45
C ILE A 217 -11.40 3.30 -7.87
N PHE A 218 -10.10 3.30 -7.69
CA PHE A 218 -9.23 4.39 -8.10
C PHE A 218 -9.28 4.59 -9.62
N LYS A 219 -9.19 3.50 -10.38
CA LYS A 219 -9.34 3.49 -11.84
C LYS A 219 -10.71 4.01 -12.28
N LYS A 220 -11.80 3.62 -11.60
CA LYS A 220 -13.17 4.04 -11.90
C LYS A 220 -13.38 5.53 -11.69
N TYR A 221 -12.85 6.09 -10.61
CA TYR A 221 -13.15 7.45 -10.17
C TYR A 221 -12.04 8.46 -10.39
N GLY A 222 -10.80 8.02 -10.59
CA GLY A 222 -9.64 8.85 -10.90
C GLY A 222 -9.48 10.03 -9.93
N LYS A 223 -9.28 11.21 -10.47
CA LYS A 223 -9.08 12.48 -9.72
C LYS A 223 -10.15 12.76 -8.65
N LYS A 224 -11.36 12.20 -8.81
CA LYS A 224 -12.44 12.44 -7.86
C LYS A 224 -12.11 11.95 -6.44
N ILE A 225 -11.28 10.89 -6.32
CA ILE A 225 -10.83 10.36 -5.03
C ILE A 225 -10.09 11.42 -4.20
N PHE A 226 -9.36 12.33 -4.84
CA PHE A 226 -8.58 13.38 -4.17
C PHE A 226 -9.41 14.61 -3.79
N HIS A 227 -10.66 14.69 -4.23
CA HIS A 227 -11.50 15.83 -3.89
C HIS A 227 -11.86 15.82 -2.41
N ARG A 228 -12.11 17.00 -1.87
CA ARG A 228 -12.44 17.20 -0.45
C ARG A 228 -13.56 16.27 0.05
N TYR A 229 -14.56 16.09 -0.79
CA TYR A 229 -15.71 15.22 -0.51
C TYR A 229 -15.56 13.82 -1.13
N GLY A 230 -14.43 13.52 -1.76
CA GLY A 230 -14.18 12.23 -2.40
C GLY A 230 -15.34 11.80 -3.29
N LEU A 231 -15.92 10.65 -2.99
CA LEU A 231 -17.10 10.10 -3.66
C LEU A 231 -18.42 10.53 -3.00
N GLY A 232 -18.36 11.23 -1.88
CA GLY A 232 -19.54 11.71 -1.13
C GLY A 232 -20.32 12.78 -1.90
N LEU A 233 -21.57 12.98 -1.48
CA LEU A 233 -22.49 13.99 -2.01
C LEU A 233 -22.61 15.22 -1.10
N SER A 234 -21.87 15.24 0.02
CA SER A 234 -22.01 16.28 1.03
C SER A 234 -21.29 17.56 0.64
N ASP A 235 -21.98 18.69 0.75
CA ASP A 235 -21.42 20.04 0.69
C ASP A 235 -20.98 20.55 2.07
N GLU A 236 -20.98 19.69 3.10
CA GLU A 236 -20.56 20.07 4.44
C GLU A 236 -19.11 20.53 4.44
N LYS A 237 -18.83 21.63 5.11
CA LYS A 237 -17.46 22.14 5.24
C LYS A 237 -16.63 21.14 6.04
N VAL A 238 -15.70 20.45 5.38
CA VAL A 238 -14.65 19.73 6.08
C VAL A 238 -13.84 20.77 6.85
N SER A 239 -13.87 20.70 8.16
CA SER A 239 -13.04 21.53 9.02
C SER A 239 -11.57 21.06 8.94
N HIS A 240 -10.67 21.98 9.23
CA HIS A 240 -9.25 21.67 9.41
C HIS A 240 -8.68 22.63 10.44
N SER A 241 -7.87 22.10 11.34
CA SER A 241 -7.11 22.87 12.30
C SER A 241 -5.63 22.52 12.14
N ASP A 242 -4.85 23.49 11.67
CA ASP A 242 -3.40 23.32 11.51
C ASP A 242 -2.73 22.94 12.83
N GLU A 243 -3.15 23.53 13.96
CA GLU A 243 -2.62 23.22 15.29
C GLU A 243 -2.89 21.76 15.68
N ASN A 244 -4.13 21.29 15.55
CA ASN A 244 -4.50 19.91 15.85
C ASN A 244 -3.77 18.93 14.93
N PHE A 245 -3.61 19.29 13.65
CA PHE A 245 -2.89 18.48 12.69
C PHE A 245 -1.40 18.33 13.05
N GLU A 246 -0.73 19.42 13.45
CA GLU A 246 0.66 19.38 13.90
C GLU A 246 0.82 18.57 15.21
N LEU A 247 -0.10 18.72 16.17
CA LEU A 247 -0.09 17.87 17.38
C LEU A 247 -0.22 16.39 17.03
N TRP A 248 -1.08 16.04 16.08
CA TRP A 248 -1.26 14.67 15.63
C TRP A 248 -0.02 14.12 14.92
N LYS A 249 0.55 14.86 13.97
CA LYS A 249 1.79 14.48 13.26
C LYS A 249 2.94 14.19 14.22
N GLU A 250 3.13 15.06 15.21
CA GLU A 250 4.19 14.98 16.19
C GLU A 250 3.94 13.96 17.31
N GLY A 251 2.79 13.31 17.35
CA GLY A 251 2.41 12.40 18.42
C GLY A 251 2.34 13.11 19.79
N ARG A 252 1.70 14.29 19.83
CA ARG A 252 1.55 15.16 21.02
C ARG A 252 0.09 15.52 21.30
N THR A 253 -0.84 14.64 20.92
CA THR A 253 -2.27 14.78 21.23
C THR A 253 -2.54 14.40 22.69
N ASP A 254 -3.78 14.57 23.15
CA ASP A 254 -4.22 14.16 24.49
C ASP A 254 -4.27 12.63 24.70
N SER A 255 -4.07 11.85 23.63
CA SER A 255 -4.12 10.39 23.68
C SER A 255 -2.76 9.76 23.47
N ASN A 256 -2.13 9.25 24.53
CA ASN A 256 -0.86 8.53 24.43
C ASN A 256 -0.92 7.34 23.45
N PHE A 257 -2.07 6.67 23.35
CA PHE A 257 -2.26 5.56 22.42
C PHE A 257 -2.15 6.01 20.95
N ILE A 258 -2.71 7.17 20.61
CA ILE A 258 -2.56 7.79 19.29
C ILE A 258 -1.13 8.27 19.09
N ASN A 259 -0.55 8.91 20.12
CA ASN A 259 0.81 9.43 20.09
C ASN A 259 1.83 8.32 19.81
N ALA A 260 1.65 7.14 20.42
CA ALA A 260 2.48 5.97 20.18
C ALA A 260 2.45 5.55 18.69
N GLY A 261 1.25 5.50 18.07
CA GLY A 261 1.12 5.18 16.65
C GLY A 261 1.79 6.21 15.75
N MET A 262 1.63 7.49 16.03
CA MET A 262 2.22 8.55 15.20
C MET A 262 3.75 8.61 15.34
N LYS A 263 4.29 8.33 16.53
CA LYS A 263 5.74 8.20 16.73
C LYS A 263 6.30 6.98 16.01
N GLU A 264 5.64 5.80 16.08
CA GLU A 264 6.05 4.64 15.31
C GLU A 264 6.13 4.97 13.81
N LEU A 265 5.07 5.60 13.27
CA LEU A 265 5.04 6.00 11.86
C LEU A 265 6.21 6.94 11.51
N LYS A 266 6.40 8.00 12.30
CA LYS A 266 7.43 9.00 12.06
C LYS A 266 8.84 8.44 12.14
N GLU A 267 9.08 7.55 13.12
CA GLU A 267 10.40 6.97 13.33
C GLU A 267 10.74 5.83 12.36
N THR A 268 9.74 5.07 11.89
CA THR A 268 10.00 3.81 11.18
C THR A 268 9.49 3.78 9.75
N GLY A 269 8.61 4.70 9.37
CA GLY A 269 7.90 4.65 8.08
C GLY A 269 6.91 3.48 7.97
N PHE A 270 6.66 2.74 9.06
CA PHE A 270 5.74 1.61 9.08
C PHE A 270 4.72 1.73 10.22
N LEU A 271 3.52 1.23 9.99
CA LEU A 271 2.47 1.19 10.99
C LEU A 271 1.54 0.00 10.74
N SER A 272 1.12 -0.69 11.80
CA SER A 272 0.18 -1.81 11.67
C SER A 272 -1.14 -1.34 11.04
N ASN A 273 -1.79 -2.19 10.23
CA ASN A 273 -3.06 -1.84 9.59
C ASN A 273 -4.12 -1.37 10.61
N ARG A 274 -4.18 -2.00 11.77
CA ARG A 274 -5.12 -1.60 12.83
C ARG A 274 -4.83 -0.19 13.32
N MET A 275 -3.57 0.12 13.57
CA MET A 275 -3.20 1.43 14.08
C MET A 275 -3.41 2.54 13.04
N ARG A 276 -3.15 2.28 11.75
CA ARG A 276 -3.49 3.22 10.65
C ARG A 276 -4.95 3.64 10.71
N GLN A 277 -5.86 2.68 10.88
CA GLN A 277 -7.29 2.96 10.97
C GLN A 277 -7.65 3.80 12.22
N ILE A 278 -7.02 3.51 13.36
CA ILE A 278 -7.28 4.18 14.62
C ILE A 278 -6.82 5.64 14.57
N VAL A 279 -5.57 5.90 14.12
CA VAL A 279 -5.05 7.27 14.07
C VAL A 279 -5.73 8.12 12.99
N ALA A 280 -6.16 7.48 11.87
CA ALA A 280 -6.94 8.17 10.84
C ALA A 280 -8.33 8.55 11.35
N SER A 281 -9.02 7.63 12.02
CA SER A 281 -10.31 7.93 12.64
C SER A 281 -10.22 9.03 13.69
N TYR A 282 -9.15 9.05 14.49
CA TYR A 282 -8.92 10.09 15.49
C TYR A 282 -8.72 11.46 14.84
N LEU A 283 -7.89 11.54 13.80
CA LEU A 283 -7.67 12.80 13.08
C LEU A 283 -8.98 13.40 12.54
N VAL A 284 -9.79 12.54 11.93
CA VAL A 284 -11.03 13.00 11.27
C VAL A 284 -12.13 13.33 12.27
N ASN A 285 -12.36 12.45 13.26
CA ASN A 285 -13.55 12.57 14.12
C ASN A 285 -13.30 13.32 15.41
N GLU A 286 -12.12 13.17 16.04
CA GLU A 286 -11.83 13.84 17.33
C GLU A 286 -11.15 15.20 17.12
N LEU A 287 -10.23 15.27 16.15
CA LEU A 287 -9.52 16.52 15.86
C LEU A 287 -10.18 17.37 14.77
N SER A 288 -11.19 16.83 14.11
CA SER A 288 -11.94 17.52 13.04
C SER A 288 -11.02 18.06 11.95
N CYS A 289 -10.03 17.31 11.52
CA CYS A 289 -9.08 17.69 10.47
C CYS A 289 -9.45 17.07 9.11
N ASP A 290 -9.05 17.75 8.05
CA ASP A 290 -9.22 17.25 6.68
C ASP A 290 -8.45 15.93 6.49
N TRP A 291 -9.15 14.89 6.11
CA TRP A 291 -8.60 13.56 5.89
C TRP A 291 -7.48 13.54 4.84
N ARG A 292 -7.52 14.46 3.86
CA ARG A 292 -6.51 14.56 2.80
C ARG A 292 -5.15 14.97 3.33
N ALA A 293 -5.13 15.84 4.35
CA ALA A 293 -3.89 16.21 5.04
C ALA A 293 -3.26 14.98 5.72
N GLY A 294 -4.09 14.12 6.36
CA GLY A 294 -3.63 12.85 6.92
C GLY A 294 -3.14 11.87 5.85
N ALA A 295 -3.84 11.79 4.71
CA ALA A 295 -3.42 10.95 3.57
C ALA A 295 -2.07 11.40 3.01
N ALA A 296 -1.86 12.71 2.84
CA ALA A 296 -0.58 13.27 2.37
C ALA A 296 0.56 13.08 3.38
N TRP A 297 0.25 13.15 4.68
CA TRP A 297 1.25 12.82 5.69
C TRP A 297 1.67 11.35 5.63
N PHE A 298 0.71 10.43 5.48
CA PHE A 298 1.01 9.00 5.30
C PHE A 298 1.82 8.74 4.04
N GLU A 299 1.51 9.40 2.93
CA GLU A 299 2.28 9.35 1.69
C GLU A 299 3.74 9.70 1.92
N SER A 300 4.01 10.77 2.67
CA SER A 300 5.37 11.24 2.95
C SER A 300 6.15 10.36 3.93
N GLN A 301 5.47 9.50 4.72
CA GLN A 301 6.11 8.72 5.77
C GLN A 301 6.21 7.23 5.45
N LEU A 302 5.22 6.64 4.75
CA LEU A 302 5.10 5.20 4.61
C LEU A 302 6.10 4.61 3.62
N ILE A 303 6.88 3.60 4.05
CA ILE A 303 7.74 2.79 3.19
C ILE A 303 6.94 1.85 2.27
N ASP A 304 5.67 1.63 2.57
CA ASP A 304 4.74 0.82 1.79
C ASP A 304 3.62 1.65 1.17
N TYR A 305 3.90 2.92 0.87
CA TYR A 305 2.94 3.78 0.20
C TYR A 305 2.49 3.21 -1.14
N ASP A 306 1.18 3.12 -1.31
CA ASP A 306 0.49 2.81 -2.57
C ASP A 306 -0.67 3.79 -2.69
N VAL A 307 -0.69 4.57 -3.76
CA VAL A 307 -1.63 5.69 -3.93
C VAL A 307 -3.09 5.25 -3.80
N SER A 308 -3.44 4.12 -4.42
CA SER A 308 -4.82 3.60 -4.40
C SER A 308 -5.21 3.12 -3.01
N SER A 309 -4.34 2.34 -2.36
CA SER A 309 -4.57 1.82 -1.01
C SER A 309 -4.64 2.93 0.02
N ASN A 310 -3.73 3.91 -0.04
CA ASN A 310 -3.67 5.01 0.91
C ASN A 310 -4.92 5.88 0.82
N HIS A 311 -5.16 6.50 -0.34
CA HIS A 311 -6.25 7.47 -0.49
C HIS A 311 -7.65 6.84 -0.35
N CYS A 312 -7.85 5.61 -0.89
CA CYS A 312 -9.14 4.95 -0.73
C CYS A 312 -9.41 4.53 0.72
N ASN A 313 -8.39 4.10 1.50
CA ASN A 313 -8.55 3.81 2.93
C ASN A 313 -8.86 5.08 3.74
N TRP A 314 -8.17 6.19 3.47
CA TRP A 314 -8.43 7.46 4.13
C TRP A 314 -9.85 7.97 3.84
N ALA A 315 -10.25 7.98 2.56
CA ALA A 315 -11.61 8.35 2.14
C ALA A 315 -12.66 7.41 2.76
N TYR A 316 -12.36 6.10 2.87
CA TYR A 316 -13.23 5.11 3.51
C TYR A 316 -13.45 5.41 4.99
N ILE A 317 -12.39 5.73 5.74
CA ILE A 317 -12.48 6.09 7.16
C ILE A 317 -13.24 7.40 7.34
N ALA A 318 -12.97 8.39 6.49
CA ALA A 318 -13.59 9.71 6.56
C ALA A 318 -15.06 9.75 6.10
N GLY A 319 -15.60 8.67 5.54
CA GLY A 319 -16.97 8.67 5.00
C GLY A 319 -17.11 9.29 3.62
N HIS A 320 -16.00 9.60 2.98
CA HIS A 320 -15.93 10.20 1.64
C HIS A 320 -15.53 9.20 0.54
N GLY A 321 -15.45 7.91 0.89
CA GLY A 321 -15.12 6.80 0.00
C GLY A 321 -16.29 5.84 -0.17
N THR A 322 -15.95 4.55 -0.30
CA THR A 322 -16.88 3.46 -0.58
C THR A 322 -17.44 2.77 0.68
N ASP A 323 -17.31 3.39 1.85
CA ASP A 323 -17.92 2.85 3.08
C ASP A 323 -19.45 3.04 3.08
N PRO A 324 -20.24 1.95 3.09
CA PRO A 324 -21.69 2.05 3.10
C PRO A 324 -22.27 2.62 4.41
N ARG A 325 -21.42 2.82 5.42
CA ARG A 325 -21.82 3.36 6.75
C ARG A 325 -21.55 4.87 6.88
N GLY A 326 -20.98 5.50 5.84
CA GLY A 326 -20.68 6.93 5.88
C GLY A 326 -19.47 7.28 6.76
N GLY A 327 -18.50 6.36 6.91
CA GLY A 327 -17.26 6.57 7.64
C GLY A 327 -17.09 5.70 8.89
N ARG A 328 -15.93 5.85 9.55
CA ARG A 328 -15.54 5.03 10.69
C ARG A 328 -15.12 5.92 11.87
N HIS A 329 -15.95 5.93 12.88
CA HIS A 329 -15.62 6.55 14.17
C HIS A 329 -15.29 5.46 15.19
N PHE A 330 -14.01 5.34 15.53
CA PHE A 330 -13.54 4.37 16.51
C PHE A 330 -13.51 4.97 17.91
N ASN A 331 -14.14 4.31 18.87
CA ASN A 331 -13.98 4.65 20.28
C ASN A 331 -12.56 4.30 20.75
N ILE A 332 -11.72 5.30 20.96
CA ILE A 332 -10.29 5.13 21.24
C ILE A 332 -10.05 4.35 22.54
N LYS A 333 -10.84 4.59 23.60
CA LYS A 333 -10.73 3.82 24.87
C LYS A 333 -11.00 2.33 24.64
N LYS A 334 -12.01 2.01 23.81
CA LYS A 334 -12.32 0.63 23.45
C LYS A 334 -11.22 0.00 22.57
N GLN A 335 -10.67 0.75 21.60
CA GLN A 335 -9.56 0.26 20.79
C GLN A 335 -8.34 -0.05 21.65
N LYS A 336 -7.96 0.88 22.54
CA LYS A 336 -6.86 0.67 23.47
C LYS A 336 -7.09 -0.57 24.36
N SER A 337 -8.26 -0.70 25.01
CA SER A 337 -8.55 -1.84 25.87
C SER A 337 -8.55 -3.18 25.11
N THR A 338 -8.78 -3.16 23.80
CA THR A 338 -8.81 -4.37 22.96
C THR A 338 -7.41 -4.75 22.45
N TYR A 339 -6.61 -3.79 21.99
CA TYR A 339 -5.37 -4.05 21.26
C TYR A 339 -4.10 -3.72 22.06
N ASP A 340 -4.21 -2.93 23.12
CA ASP A 340 -3.12 -2.61 24.06
C ASP A 340 -3.61 -2.56 25.51
N PRO A 341 -4.22 -3.65 26.01
CA PRO A 341 -4.84 -3.66 27.34
C PRO A 341 -3.88 -3.39 28.48
N TYR A 342 -2.61 -3.70 28.30
CA TYR A 342 -1.54 -3.52 29.30
C TYR A 342 -0.70 -2.26 29.08
N GLY A 343 -0.99 -1.47 28.04
CA GLY A 343 -0.21 -0.29 27.67
C GLY A 343 1.20 -0.61 27.19
N SER A 344 1.42 -1.81 26.68
CA SER A 344 2.75 -2.25 26.21
C SER A 344 3.18 -1.51 24.94
N TYR A 345 2.25 -1.29 24.02
CA TYR A 345 2.48 -0.51 22.81
C TYR A 345 2.73 0.97 23.13
N GLU A 346 1.94 1.56 24.02
CA GLU A 346 2.19 2.92 24.47
C GLU A 346 3.59 3.07 25.12
N LYS A 347 3.96 2.16 26.03
CA LYS A 347 5.28 2.20 26.67
C LYS A 347 6.45 2.00 25.71
N LEU A 348 6.20 1.33 24.59
CA LEU A 348 7.24 1.10 23.59
C LEU A 348 7.60 2.39 22.84
N TRP A 349 6.58 3.24 22.56
CA TRP A 349 6.73 4.43 21.72
C TRP A 349 6.58 5.78 22.47
N CYS A 350 6.07 5.78 23.67
CA CYS A 350 5.97 6.93 24.55
C CYS A 350 6.77 6.71 25.83
#